data_03d882a38df9635d20df27bfe12fa235
#
_entry.id   03d882a38df9635d20df27bfe12fa235
#
_cell.length_a   1.000
_cell.length_b   1.000
_cell.length_c   1.000
_cell.angle_alpha   90.00
_cell.angle_beta   90.00
_cell.angle_gamma   90.00
#
_symmetry.space_group_name_H-M   'P 1'
#
loop_
_entity.id
_entity.type
_entity.pdbx_description
1 polymer ?
#
loop_
_entity_poly.entity_id
_entity_poly.type
_entity_poly.pdbx_seq_one_letter_code
_entity_poly.pdbx_strand_id
1 'polypeptide(L)' 'MADDETFYDQYGNYKGRRTKEGYYYDEHSNYLGREDEHGNFYDRFSNYRGRRSRQ' A
#
# COMPACT_ATOMS: atom_id res chain seq x y z
N MET A 1 17.31 7.52 4.01
CA MET A 1 16.06 8.11 4.46
C MET A 1 14.88 7.41 3.79
N ALA A 2 14.01 6.83 4.57
CA ALA A 2 12.87 6.12 4.02
C ALA A 2 11.76 7.09 3.67
N ASP A 3 11.20 6.93 2.49
CA ASP A 3 10.03 7.67 2.07
C ASP A 3 8.77 6.83 2.21
N ASP A 4 8.88 5.77 3.00
CA ASP A 4 7.77 4.86 3.21
C ASP A 4 6.75 5.46 4.15
N GLU A 5 5.49 5.21 3.84
CA GLU A 5 4.37 5.56 4.69
C GLU A 5 4.04 4.36 5.57
N THR A 6 3.86 4.60 6.87
CA THR A 6 3.47 3.52 7.76
C THR A 6 2.02 3.71 8.19
N PHE A 7 1.34 2.59 8.41
CA PHE A 7 -0.08 2.60 8.76
C PHE A 7 -0.28 1.97 10.12
N TYR A 8 -1.14 2.59 10.93
CA TYR A 8 -1.47 2.11 12.26
C TYR A 8 -2.98 2.05 12.40
N ASP A 9 -3.46 1.13 13.23
CA ASP A 9 -4.89 1.08 13.49
C ASP A 9 -5.25 2.10 14.58
N GLN A 10 -6.52 2.10 14.99
CA GLN A 10 -7.01 3.06 15.97
C GLN A 10 -6.40 2.84 17.34
N TYR A 11 -5.78 1.70 17.58
CA TYR A 11 -5.13 1.37 18.84
C TYR A 11 -3.63 1.58 18.80
N GLY A 12 -3.12 2.08 17.68
CA GLY A 12 -1.69 2.33 17.55
C GLY A 12 -0.86 1.13 17.14
N ASN A 13 -1.50 0.04 16.73
CA ASN A 13 -0.78 -1.15 16.28
C ASN A 13 -0.35 -1.00 14.83
N TYR A 14 0.89 -1.37 14.56
CA TYR A 14 1.45 -1.29 13.22
C TYR A 14 0.72 -2.26 12.29
N LYS A 15 0.22 -1.75 11.15
CA LYS A 15 -0.56 -2.55 10.22
C LYS A 15 0.09 -2.73 8.86
N GLY A 16 1.19 -2.04 8.61
CA GLY A 16 1.85 -2.19 7.34
C GLY A 16 2.47 -0.90 6.85
N ARG A 17 2.96 -0.94 5.62
CA ARG A 17 3.61 0.23 5.04
C ARG A 17 3.42 0.27 3.53
N ARG A 18 3.60 1.46 2.99
CA ARG A 18 3.59 1.70 1.56
C ARG A 18 4.94 2.32 1.20
N THR A 19 5.61 1.74 0.20
CA THR A 19 6.90 2.26 -0.20
C THR A 19 6.73 3.46 -1.12
N LYS A 20 7.83 4.16 -1.33
CA LYS A 20 7.87 5.29 -2.23
C LYS A 20 7.40 4.93 -3.64
N GLU A 21 7.69 3.72 -4.07
CA GLU A 21 7.28 3.25 -5.40
C GLU A 21 5.84 2.80 -5.48
N GLY A 22 5.13 2.77 -4.34
CA GLY A 22 3.73 2.42 -4.34
C GLY A 22 3.44 0.97 -3.99
N TYR A 23 4.40 0.24 -3.44
CA TYR A 23 4.19 -1.13 -3.03
C TYR A 23 3.70 -1.18 -1.59
N TYR A 24 2.70 -2.02 -1.35
CA TYR A 24 2.07 -2.15 -0.04
C TYR A 24 2.49 -3.46 0.62
N TYR A 25 2.80 -3.39 1.91
CA TYR A 25 3.18 -4.55 2.72
C TYR A 25 2.38 -4.53 4.00
N ASP A 26 2.10 -5.74 4.53
CA ASP A 26 1.37 -5.83 5.79
C ASP A 26 2.34 -5.76 6.97
N GLU A 27 1.80 -6.01 8.17
CA GLU A 27 2.60 -5.92 9.39
C GLU A 27 3.67 -6.99 9.49
N HIS A 28 3.54 -8.05 8.69
CA HIS A 28 4.53 -9.14 8.63
C HIS A 28 5.45 -9.01 7.42
N SER A 29 5.37 -7.88 6.72
CA SER A 29 6.17 -7.61 5.53
C SER A 29 5.79 -8.49 4.33
N ASN A 30 4.58 -9.00 4.32
CA ASN A 30 4.07 -9.73 3.17
C ASN A 30 3.57 -8.74 2.13
N TYR A 31 3.91 -9.00 0.88
CA TYR A 31 3.50 -8.12 -0.21
C TYR A 31 1.98 -8.23 -0.42
N LEU A 32 1.31 -7.09 -0.39
CA LEU A 32 -0.15 -7.03 -0.54
C LEU A 32 -0.58 -6.60 -1.94
N GLY A 33 0.21 -5.76 -2.59
CA GLY A 33 -0.17 -5.22 -3.87
C GLY A 33 0.53 -3.91 -4.13
N ARG A 34 0.10 -3.21 -5.16
CA ARG A 34 0.76 -1.96 -5.52
C ARG A 34 -0.23 -0.95 -6.09
N GLU A 35 0.18 0.29 -6.05
CA GLU A 35 -0.54 1.39 -6.68
C GLU A 35 0.41 2.01 -7.71
N ASP A 36 -0.06 2.25 -8.93
CA ASP A 36 0.79 2.85 -9.94
C ASP A 36 0.71 4.39 -9.84
N GLU A 37 1.42 5.06 -10.74
CA GLU A 37 1.51 6.52 -10.71
C GLU A 37 0.19 7.19 -11.08
N HIS A 38 -0.74 6.45 -11.67
CA HIS A 38 -2.06 6.96 -12.05
C HIS A 38 -3.12 6.68 -11.00
N GLY A 39 -2.74 6.04 -9.89
CA GLY A 39 -3.67 5.75 -8.82
C GLY A 39 -4.44 4.47 -8.98
N ASN A 40 -3.99 3.58 -9.86
CA ASN A 40 -4.63 2.28 -10.06
C ASN A 40 -4.05 1.28 -9.08
N PHE A 41 -4.92 0.48 -8.46
CA PHE A 41 -4.50 -0.51 -7.47
C PHE A 41 -4.51 -1.91 -8.07
N TYR A 42 -3.46 -2.66 -7.75
CA TYR A 42 -3.32 -4.06 -8.17
C TYR A 42 -3.02 -4.91 -6.96
N ASP A 43 -3.52 -6.14 -6.97
CA ASP A 43 -3.25 -7.04 -5.85
C ASP A 43 -1.89 -7.70 -6.03
N ARG A 44 -1.56 -8.64 -5.13
CA ARG A 44 -0.25 -9.29 -5.17
C ARG A 44 -0.06 -10.18 -6.39
N PHE A 45 -1.14 -10.48 -7.10
CA PHE A 45 -1.10 -11.27 -8.33
C PHE A 45 -1.19 -10.40 -9.58
N SER A 46 -1.11 -9.07 -9.38
CA SER A 46 -1.19 -8.09 -10.46
C SER A 46 -2.57 -7.98 -11.10
N ASN A 47 -3.61 -8.41 -10.38
CA ASN A 47 -4.98 -8.23 -10.84
C ASN A 47 -5.45 -6.83 -10.46
N TYR A 48 -6.12 -6.18 -11.41
CA TYR A 48 -6.61 -4.83 -11.18
C TYR A 48 -7.70 -4.85 -10.09
N ARG A 49 -7.56 -3.98 -9.10
CA ARG A 49 -8.49 -3.93 -7.96
C ARG A 49 -9.25 -2.62 -7.84
N GLY A 50 -9.08 -1.74 -8.81
CA GLY A 50 -9.77 -0.46 -8.77
C GLY A 50 -8.78 0.68 -8.76
N ARG A 51 -9.29 1.88 -8.56
CA ARG A 51 -8.43 3.04 -8.59
C ARG A 51 -8.82 4.01 -7.49
N ARG A 52 -7.88 4.89 -7.17
CA ARG A 52 -8.10 5.92 -6.18
C ARG A 52 -9.09 6.94 -6.73
N SER A 53 -10.09 7.25 -5.92
CA SER A 53 -11.05 8.29 -6.28
C SER A 53 -10.37 9.64 -6.14
N ARG A 54 -10.57 10.50 -7.11
CA ARG A 54 -9.95 11.81 -7.11
C ARG A 54 -11.04 12.87 -7.04
N GLN A 55 -10.85 13.81 -6.14
CA GLN A 55 -11.80 14.92 -5.96
C GLN A 55 -11.25 16.19 -6.55
#